data_9936616f41fab8ca075d31fdd812a168
#
_entry.id   9936616f41fab8ca075d31fdd812a168
#
_cell.length_a   1.000
_cell.length_b   1.000
_cell.length_c   1.000
_cell.angle_alpha   90.00
_cell.angle_beta   90.00
_cell.angle_gamma   90.00
#
_symmetry.space_group_name_H-M   'P 1'
#
loop_
_entity.id
_entity.type
_entity.pdbx_description
1 polymer ?
#
loop_
_entity_poly.entity_id
_entity_poly.type
_entity_poly.pdbx_seq_one_letter_code
_entity_poly.pdbx_strand_id
1 'polypeptide(L)'
;MIWCPAGSYRPYSVPVNVTAKGTKEYFYIRSGTSSIEAKGEVLVELRELANRVPFDERGNSDIQLEDISLVLLRDYLVKVGSKLADDVITTPLSTILDQMELYTGPKENRLLRNVAAMMFCENPSKFFSYTQIDVVTFPNGKMKDPNNFTEVIFKGCVPQMIKQTMDYIKSNVLKEHVRKISGRQEAERFWNYPYDAIEEAVVNSVYHRDYLQHEPIEITIEPSGISILNCPGPDRSFSKEDIEKGDMLKSRRYRNRRLGDFLKELDLTEGRSTGVPTIQAKLAENGSPRAIFETTDDRLTFLVTIPIHDGCNESSETSDNSSERGKMGSERSSETKDQILDIIKQDPRITAAEIAMQLNMSSRGVEKRIRKLREAGKIKRIGGRFGGSWKIVNLDNE
;
A
#
# COMPACT_ATOMS: atom_id res chain seq x y z
N MET A 1 43.56 11.16 27.63
CA MET A 1 42.14 11.08 27.98
C MET A 1 41.47 10.35 26.80
N ILE A 2 40.75 9.25 27.04
CA ILE A 2 39.98 8.55 26.02
C ILE A 2 38.56 9.10 26.10
N TRP A 3 38.09 9.70 25.03
CA TRP A 3 36.73 10.20 24.95
C TRP A 3 35.87 9.19 24.19
N CYS A 4 34.77 8.72 24.81
CA CYS A 4 33.83 7.78 24.23
C CYS A 4 32.49 8.51 24.05
N PRO A 5 32.15 8.96 22.85
CA PRO A 5 30.88 9.59 22.62
C PRO A 5 29.77 8.56 22.78
N ALA A 6 28.56 9.07 23.05
CA ALA A 6 27.38 8.23 23.08
C ALA A 6 27.05 7.80 21.65
N GLY A 7 27.05 6.50 21.41
CA GLY A 7 26.69 5.94 20.10
C GLY A 7 25.19 5.97 19.81
N SER A 8 24.82 5.78 18.53
CA SER A 8 23.46 5.92 18.01
C SER A 8 22.53 4.76 18.37
N TYR A 9 23.08 3.58 18.67
CA TYR A 9 22.31 2.34 18.87
C TYR A 9 22.35 1.85 20.34
N ARG A 10 22.25 2.77 21.29
CA ARG A 10 22.20 2.44 22.74
C ARG A 10 20.93 1.66 23.10
N PRO A 11 20.96 0.80 24.14
CA PRO A 11 22.10 0.38 24.92
C PRO A 11 22.93 -0.69 24.20
N TYR A 12 24.25 -0.62 24.32
CA TYR A 12 25.17 -1.64 23.79
C TYR A 12 25.34 -2.79 24.73
N SER A 13 25.26 -4.02 24.23
CA SER A 13 25.69 -5.20 24.96
C SER A 13 27.20 -5.40 24.84
N VAL A 14 27.80 -5.95 25.85
CA VAL A 14 29.24 -6.25 25.92
C VAL A 14 29.41 -7.72 26.25
N PRO A 15 30.20 -8.49 25.47
CA PRO A 15 30.50 -9.88 25.81
C PRO A 15 31.31 -9.96 27.08
N VAL A 16 31.02 -10.95 27.94
CA VAL A 16 31.76 -11.20 29.19
C VAL A 16 33.23 -11.49 28.93
N ASN A 17 33.53 -12.11 27.79
CA ASN A 17 34.89 -12.39 27.36
C ASN A 17 35.05 -12.03 25.88
N VAL A 18 35.87 -11.04 25.61
CA VAL A 18 36.07 -10.49 24.23
C VAL A 18 36.81 -11.50 23.34
N THR A 19 37.56 -12.44 23.92
CA THR A 19 38.37 -13.41 23.16
C THR A 19 37.67 -14.74 22.86
N ALA A 20 36.57 -15.04 23.56
CA ALA A 20 35.86 -16.29 23.42
C ALA A 20 34.64 -16.12 22.49
N LYS A 21 34.49 -16.96 21.44
CA LYS A 21 33.32 -16.98 20.57
C LYS A 21 32.09 -17.50 21.32
N GLY A 22 30.96 -16.84 21.17
CA GLY A 22 29.67 -17.29 21.72
C GLY A 22 29.47 -17.03 23.21
N THR A 23 30.21 -16.09 23.81
CA THR A 23 29.97 -15.65 25.18
C THR A 23 28.65 -14.89 25.32
N LYS A 24 28.02 -15.02 26.52
CA LYS A 24 26.84 -14.23 26.88
C LYS A 24 27.22 -12.75 26.89
N GLU A 25 26.31 -11.93 26.38
CA GLU A 25 26.43 -10.48 26.37
C GLU A 25 25.54 -9.88 27.45
N TYR A 26 26.03 -8.82 28.09
CA TYR A 26 25.34 -8.09 29.15
C TYR A 26 25.42 -6.58 28.90
N PHE A 27 24.46 -5.86 29.47
CA PHE A 27 24.47 -4.41 29.50
C PHE A 27 25.13 -3.91 30.78
N TYR A 28 25.91 -2.86 30.69
CA TYR A 28 26.61 -2.27 31.81
C TYR A 28 26.31 -0.77 31.92
N ILE A 29 26.25 -0.30 33.17
CA ILE A 29 26.19 1.13 33.48
C ILE A 29 27.40 1.52 34.33
N ARG A 30 27.75 2.80 34.26
CA ARG A 30 28.77 3.36 35.14
C ARG A 30 28.13 3.78 36.46
N SER A 31 28.60 3.24 37.56
CA SER A 31 28.23 3.62 38.93
C SER A 31 29.50 4.01 39.70
N GLY A 32 29.70 5.32 39.88
CA GLY A 32 30.95 5.84 40.49
C GLY A 32 32.19 5.42 39.70
N THR A 33 33.09 4.69 40.35
CA THR A 33 34.33 4.20 39.75
C THR A 33 34.24 2.83 39.11
N SER A 34 33.08 2.16 39.19
CA SER A 34 32.87 0.79 38.70
C SER A 34 31.88 0.71 37.60
N SER A 35 32.06 -0.28 36.70
CA SER A 35 31.01 -0.67 35.72
C SER A 35 30.26 -1.87 36.30
N ILE A 36 28.96 -1.73 36.47
CA ILE A 36 28.08 -2.76 37.02
C ILE A 36 27.09 -3.23 35.94
N GLU A 37 26.73 -4.52 36.03
CA GLU A 37 25.74 -5.09 35.11
C GLU A 37 24.37 -4.48 35.36
N ALA A 38 23.71 -3.99 34.27
CA ALA A 38 22.37 -3.47 34.31
C ALA A 38 21.37 -4.64 34.30
N LYS A 39 20.66 -4.84 35.42
CA LYS A 39 19.62 -5.88 35.60
C LYS A 39 18.32 -5.26 36.11
N GLY A 40 17.20 -5.99 35.91
CA GLY A 40 15.88 -5.59 36.41
C GLY A 40 15.48 -4.19 35.96
N GLU A 41 15.06 -3.34 36.90
CA GLU A 41 14.58 -1.98 36.64
C GLU A 41 15.65 -1.10 35.97
N VAL A 42 16.93 -1.25 36.36
CA VAL A 42 18.04 -0.50 35.76
C VAL A 42 18.20 -0.78 34.26
N LEU A 43 17.99 -2.03 33.85
CA LEU A 43 18.02 -2.39 32.42
C LEU A 43 16.81 -1.83 31.68
N VAL A 44 15.62 -1.84 32.29
CA VAL A 44 14.44 -1.22 31.74
C VAL A 44 14.65 0.28 31.57
N GLU A 45 15.14 0.96 32.60
CA GLU A 45 15.47 2.39 32.56
C GLU A 45 16.49 2.73 31.47
N LEU A 46 17.55 1.91 31.35
CA LEU A 46 18.57 2.08 30.31
C LEU A 46 17.98 1.95 28.89
N ARG A 47 17.07 1.04 28.69
CA ARG A 47 16.33 0.87 27.44
C ARG A 47 15.35 2.03 27.17
N GLU A 48 14.65 2.49 28.19
CA GLU A 48 13.76 3.65 28.09
C GLU A 48 14.54 4.93 27.79
N LEU A 49 15.69 5.14 28.40
CA LEU A 49 16.57 6.25 28.08
C LEU A 49 17.05 6.23 26.63
N ALA A 50 17.33 5.05 26.08
CA ALA A 50 17.65 4.90 24.67
C ALA A 50 16.49 5.26 23.75
N ASN A 51 15.27 4.95 24.17
CA ASN A 51 14.03 5.21 23.41
C ASN A 51 13.49 6.64 23.58
N ARG A 52 14.05 7.46 24.49
CA ARG A 52 13.62 8.87 24.69
C ARG A 52 13.93 9.77 23.49
N VAL A 53 14.97 9.45 22.71
CA VAL A 53 15.28 10.19 21.49
C VAL A 53 14.59 9.48 20.33
N PRO A 54 13.64 10.15 19.65
CA PRO A 54 13.00 9.61 18.44
C PRO A 54 14.04 9.12 17.43
N PHE A 55 13.66 8.11 16.64
CA PHE A 55 14.60 7.49 15.68
C PHE A 55 15.18 8.52 14.71
N ASP A 56 14.35 9.38 14.16
CA ASP A 56 14.70 10.41 13.18
C ASP A 56 15.61 11.51 13.73
N GLU A 57 15.61 11.72 15.06
CA GLU A 57 16.49 12.69 15.75
C GLU A 57 17.84 12.09 16.21
N ARG A 58 18.02 10.77 16.11
CA ARG A 58 19.28 10.13 16.50
C ARG A 58 20.40 10.48 15.53
N GLY A 59 21.58 10.77 16.07
CA GLY A 59 22.80 10.92 15.27
C GLY A 59 23.25 9.56 14.72
N ASN A 60 23.72 9.54 13.49
CA ASN A 60 24.17 8.35 12.80
C ASN A 60 25.59 8.54 12.24
N SER A 61 26.51 7.70 12.69
CA SER A 61 27.93 7.75 12.26
C SER A 61 28.14 7.31 10.81
N ASP A 62 27.21 6.56 10.28
CA ASP A 62 27.31 6.00 8.92
C ASP A 62 26.90 7.00 7.84
N ILE A 63 26.17 8.06 8.24
CA ILE A 63 25.74 9.13 7.32
C ILE A 63 26.87 10.18 7.23
N GLN A 64 27.39 10.34 6.04
CA GLN A 64 28.43 11.32 5.75
C GLN A 64 27.83 12.55 5.01
N LEU A 65 28.59 13.65 4.96
CA LEU A 65 28.14 14.87 4.29
C LEU A 65 27.87 14.65 2.80
N GLU A 66 28.65 13.77 2.17
CA GLU A 66 28.58 13.39 0.76
C GLU A 66 27.32 12.58 0.42
N ASP A 67 26.65 12.00 1.42
CA ASP A 67 25.38 11.28 1.24
C ASP A 67 24.20 12.25 1.09
N ILE A 68 24.38 13.52 1.45
CA ILE A 68 23.34 14.55 1.38
C ILE A 68 23.34 15.22 0.02
N SER A 69 22.27 15.05 -0.73
CA SER A 69 22.08 15.64 -2.06
C SER A 69 21.73 17.14 -1.95
N LEU A 70 22.61 17.99 -2.49
CA LEU A 70 22.40 19.43 -2.56
C LEU A 70 21.14 19.77 -3.39
N VAL A 71 20.84 18.94 -4.39
CA VAL A 71 19.66 19.11 -5.25
C VAL A 71 18.37 18.91 -4.45
N LEU A 72 18.29 17.81 -3.68
CA LEU A 72 17.12 17.54 -2.83
C LEU A 72 16.94 18.60 -1.75
N LEU A 73 18.04 19.02 -1.15
CA LEU A 73 18.03 20.07 -0.12
C LEU A 73 17.52 21.40 -0.70
N ARG A 74 18.05 21.81 -1.84
CA ARG A 74 17.62 23.03 -2.52
C ARG A 74 16.15 22.96 -2.95
N ASP A 75 15.72 21.83 -3.53
CA ASP A 75 14.34 21.64 -3.95
C ASP A 75 13.37 21.78 -2.76
N TYR A 76 13.74 21.19 -1.63
CA TYR A 76 12.99 21.36 -0.39
C TYR A 76 12.94 22.82 0.05
N LEU A 77 14.10 23.50 0.19
CA LEU A 77 14.17 24.89 0.66
C LEU A 77 13.39 25.86 -0.23
N VAL A 78 13.39 25.63 -1.54
CA VAL A 78 12.58 26.41 -2.49
C VAL A 78 11.09 26.17 -2.25
N LYS A 79 10.67 24.91 -2.09
CA LYS A 79 9.26 24.57 -1.86
C LYS A 79 8.68 25.19 -0.59
N VAL A 80 9.47 25.18 0.48
CA VAL A 80 9.04 25.77 1.77
C VAL A 80 9.24 27.29 1.84
N GLY A 81 9.73 27.92 0.79
CA GLY A 81 9.96 29.37 0.71
C GLY A 81 11.05 29.85 1.69
N SER A 82 12.03 29.02 2.00
CA SER A 82 13.11 29.35 2.91
C SER A 82 14.12 30.31 2.27
N LYS A 83 14.55 31.32 3.02
CA LYS A 83 15.65 32.22 2.58
C LYS A 83 16.97 31.48 2.35
N LEU A 84 17.18 30.33 2.98
CA LEU A 84 18.36 29.51 2.77
C LEU A 84 18.45 28.97 1.35
N ALA A 85 17.36 28.96 0.58
CA ALA A 85 17.35 28.49 -0.81
C ALA A 85 18.31 29.30 -1.71
N ASP A 86 18.44 30.61 -1.46
CA ASP A 86 19.32 31.50 -2.22
C ASP A 86 20.79 31.26 -1.87
N ASP A 87 21.06 30.85 -0.64
CA ASP A 87 22.41 30.66 -0.10
C ASP A 87 23.00 29.26 -0.33
N VAL A 88 22.18 28.30 -0.78
CA VAL A 88 22.57 26.88 -0.92
C VAL A 88 23.82 26.69 -1.80
N ILE A 89 24.03 27.54 -2.81
CA ILE A 89 25.14 27.42 -3.74
C ILE A 89 26.42 28.07 -3.19
N THR A 90 26.29 29.10 -2.38
CA THR A 90 27.41 29.94 -1.91
C THR A 90 27.87 29.58 -0.49
N THR A 91 26.99 28.96 0.30
CA THR A 91 27.29 28.58 1.68
C THR A 91 27.71 27.11 1.78
N PRO A 92 28.72 26.76 2.58
CA PRO A 92 29.08 25.37 2.80
C PRO A 92 27.88 24.54 3.27
N LEU A 93 27.69 23.34 2.68
CA LEU A 93 26.58 22.46 2.98
C LEU A 93 26.48 22.17 4.50
N SER A 94 27.59 21.95 5.17
CA SER A 94 27.63 21.72 6.61
C SER A 94 27.04 22.89 7.44
N THR A 95 27.20 24.14 6.96
CA THR A 95 26.63 25.32 7.61
C THR A 95 25.12 25.36 7.44
N ILE A 96 24.61 25.03 6.26
CA ILE A 96 23.17 24.99 6.01
C ILE A 96 22.52 23.90 6.86
N LEU A 97 23.11 22.70 6.89
CA LEU A 97 22.61 21.59 7.69
C LEU A 97 22.63 21.90 9.20
N ASP A 98 23.58 22.73 9.64
CA ASP A 98 23.64 23.20 11.01
C ASP A 98 22.50 24.21 11.32
N GLN A 99 22.24 25.15 10.42
CA GLN A 99 21.09 26.09 10.53
C GLN A 99 19.75 25.37 10.53
N MET A 100 19.65 24.24 9.83
CA MET A 100 18.46 23.38 9.83
C MET A 100 18.40 22.42 11.01
N GLU A 101 19.36 22.50 11.96
CA GLU A 101 19.45 21.65 13.15
C GLU A 101 19.53 20.15 12.82
N LEU A 102 20.20 19.80 11.71
CA LEU A 102 20.34 18.42 11.27
C LEU A 102 21.55 17.70 11.86
N TYR A 103 22.31 18.36 12.70
CA TYR A 103 23.39 17.76 13.50
C TYR A 103 22.98 17.53 14.96
N THR A 104 23.63 16.55 15.57
CA THR A 104 23.57 16.29 17.01
C THR A 104 24.95 15.94 17.53
N GLY A 105 25.15 16.04 18.84
CA GLY A 105 26.43 15.77 19.50
C GLY A 105 27.28 17.02 19.72
N PRO A 106 28.42 16.87 20.42
CA PRO A 106 29.34 17.99 20.70
C PRO A 106 30.06 18.43 19.41
N LYS A 107 30.57 19.67 19.39
CA LYS A 107 31.21 20.25 18.21
C LYS A 107 32.39 19.41 17.67
N GLU A 108 33.09 18.71 18.55
CA GLU A 108 34.23 17.87 18.21
C GLU A 108 33.83 16.54 17.53
N ASN A 109 32.58 16.11 17.70
CA ASN A 109 32.06 14.88 17.10
C ASN A 109 30.55 15.01 16.81
N ARG A 110 30.27 15.82 15.84
CA ARG A 110 28.89 16.04 15.37
C ARG A 110 28.50 14.93 14.41
N LEU A 111 27.33 14.39 14.61
CA LEU A 111 26.74 13.38 13.74
C LEU A 111 25.50 13.95 13.04
N LEU A 112 25.32 13.60 11.79
CA LEU A 112 24.05 13.90 11.08
C LEU A 112 22.93 13.07 11.71
N ARG A 113 21.78 13.69 11.88
CA ARG A 113 20.57 13.02 12.35
C ARG A 113 20.01 12.12 11.24
N ASN A 114 19.34 11.03 11.62
CA ASN A 114 18.71 10.11 10.65
C ASN A 114 17.77 10.84 9.70
N VAL A 115 17.02 11.84 10.16
CA VAL A 115 16.11 12.64 9.33
C VAL A 115 16.82 13.31 8.17
N ALA A 116 18.11 13.68 8.31
CA ALA A 116 18.86 14.27 7.22
C ALA A 116 18.97 13.31 6.01
N ALA A 117 19.27 12.03 6.28
CA ALA A 117 19.29 11.03 5.23
C ALA A 117 17.90 10.70 4.71
N MET A 118 16.88 10.65 5.57
CA MET A 118 15.50 10.39 5.17
C MET A 118 14.97 11.44 4.21
N MET A 119 15.34 12.71 4.40
CA MET A 119 14.87 13.84 3.61
C MET A 119 15.75 14.15 2.39
N PHE A 120 17.06 14.02 2.54
CA PHE A 120 18.02 14.60 1.60
C PHE A 120 19.04 13.60 1.03
N CYS A 121 18.92 12.29 1.29
CA CYS A 121 19.69 11.25 0.61
C CYS A 121 18.90 10.66 -0.55
N GLU A 122 19.51 10.45 -1.70
CA GLU A 122 18.85 9.83 -2.86
C GLU A 122 18.49 8.36 -2.61
N ASN A 123 19.25 7.67 -1.77
CA ASN A 123 18.99 6.30 -1.40
C ASN A 123 19.08 6.08 0.13
N PRO A 124 18.06 6.48 0.91
CA PRO A 124 18.03 6.25 2.35
C PRO A 124 18.08 4.77 2.75
N SER A 125 17.70 3.85 1.85
CA SER A 125 17.77 2.41 2.10
C SER A 125 19.20 1.90 2.32
N LYS A 126 20.22 2.70 1.97
CA LYS A 126 21.62 2.45 2.34
C LYS A 126 21.82 2.39 3.87
N PHE A 127 21.06 3.21 4.59
CA PHE A 127 21.15 3.34 6.06
C PHE A 127 20.00 2.64 6.76
N PHE A 128 18.81 2.67 6.18
CA PHE A 128 17.56 2.15 6.73
C PHE A 128 16.94 1.20 5.73
N SER A 129 17.25 -0.07 5.85
CA SER A 129 16.79 -1.10 4.92
C SER A 129 15.28 -1.05 4.70
N TYR A 130 14.85 -1.32 3.46
CA TYR A 130 13.44 -1.31 3.07
C TYR A 130 12.72 0.04 3.28
N THR A 131 13.47 1.17 3.24
CA THR A 131 12.83 2.48 3.12
C THR A 131 12.23 2.62 1.72
N GLN A 132 11.03 2.07 1.56
CA GLN A 132 10.31 1.99 0.29
C GLN A 132 8.80 1.83 0.54
N ILE A 133 8.02 2.08 -0.49
CA ILE A 133 6.59 1.79 -0.55
C ILE A 133 6.38 0.80 -1.70
N ASP A 134 5.81 -0.36 -1.39
CA ASP A 134 5.47 -1.39 -2.34
C ASP A 134 3.97 -1.28 -2.67
N VAL A 135 3.64 -1.08 -3.94
CA VAL A 135 2.25 -1.03 -4.41
C VAL A 135 1.96 -2.29 -5.20
N VAL A 136 1.09 -3.13 -4.65
CA VAL A 136 0.71 -4.43 -5.22
C VAL A 136 -0.74 -4.39 -5.65
N THR A 137 -1.02 -4.67 -6.91
CA THR A 137 -2.38 -4.67 -7.46
C THR A 137 -2.80 -6.09 -7.82
N PHE A 138 -3.91 -6.54 -7.25
CA PHE A 138 -4.58 -7.81 -7.54
C PHE A 138 -5.89 -7.55 -8.32
N PRO A 139 -5.90 -7.62 -9.66
CA PRO A 139 -7.07 -7.26 -10.47
C PRO A 139 -8.32 -8.09 -10.17
N ASN A 140 -8.14 -9.32 -9.74
CA ASN A 140 -9.22 -10.26 -9.41
C ASN A 140 -9.42 -10.46 -7.91
N GLY A 141 -8.64 -9.77 -7.07
CA GLY A 141 -8.57 -9.96 -5.62
C GLY A 141 -7.58 -11.05 -5.19
N LYS A 142 -6.80 -10.78 -4.14
CA LYS A 142 -5.73 -11.65 -3.62
C LYS A 142 -6.22 -13.06 -3.25
N MET A 143 -7.41 -13.15 -2.66
CA MET A 143 -7.99 -14.44 -2.25
C MET A 143 -8.48 -15.27 -3.44
N LYS A 144 -8.95 -14.63 -4.51
CA LYS A 144 -9.52 -15.30 -5.68
C LYS A 144 -8.46 -15.72 -6.68
N ASP A 145 -7.43 -14.90 -6.86
CA ASP A 145 -6.35 -15.12 -7.85
C ASP A 145 -5.01 -14.60 -7.32
N PRO A 146 -4.40 -15.30 -6.35
CA PRO A 146 -3.20 -14.83 -5.64
C PRO A 146 -1.95 -14.74 -6.51
N ASN A 147 -1.94 -15.39 -7.67
CA ASN A 147 -0.78 -15.42 -8.56
C ASN A 147 -0.85 -14.36 -9.67
N ASN A 148 -1.95 -13.63 -9.78
CA ASN A 148 -2.15 -12.58 -10.78
C ASN A 148 -2.08 -11.22 -10.12
N PHE A 149 -0.89 -10.68 -10.04
CA PHE A 149 -0.64 -9.37 -9.47
C PHE A 149 0.43 -8.61 -10.26
N THR A 150 0.42 -7.31 -10.09
CA THR A 150 1.50 -6.42 -10.52
C THR A 150 2.04 -5.68 -9.31
N GLU A 151 3.36 -5.47 -9.28
CA GLU A 151 4.06 -4.79 -8.21
C GLU A 151 4.86 -3.62 -8.74
N VAL A 152 4.80 -2.49 -8.06
CA VAL A 152 5.63 -1.31 -8.31
C VAL A 152 6.23 -0.84 -7.00
N ILE A 153 7.56 -0.71 -6.97
CA ILE A 153 8.32 -0.34 -5.77
C ILE A 153 8.80 1.10 -5.91
N PHE A 154 8.43 1.95 -4.95
CA PHE A 154 8.86 3.34 -4.89
C PHE A 154 9.97 3.50 -3.85
N LYS A 155 11.13 4.00 -4.28
CA LYS A 155 12.33 4.24 -3.47
C LYS A 155 12.77 5.68 -3.62
N GLY A 156 13.65 6.13 -2.73
CA GLY A 156 14.20 7.47 -2.73
C GLY A 156 14.03 8.16 -1.38
N CYS A 157 14.34 9.44 -1.31
CA CYS A 157 14.05 10.23 -0.12
C CYS A 157 12.55 10.27 0.16
N VAL A 158 12.19 10.46 1.43
CA VAL A 158 10.79 10.37 1.87
C VAL A 158 9.83 11.24 1.06
N PRO A 159 10.09 12.52 0.77
CA PRO A 159 9.17 13.34 -0.02
C PRO A 159 8.99 12.83 -1.47
N GLN A 160 10.07 12.35 -2.10
CA GLN A 160 10.00 11.79 -3.45
C GLN A 160 9.19 10.48 -3.48
N MET A 161 9.41 9.62 -2.50
CA MET A 161 8.72 8.34 -2.36
C MET A 161 7.20 8.56 -2.20
N ILE A 162 6.78 9.49 -1.33
CA ILE A 162 5.38 9.86 -1.18
C ILE A 162 4.82 10.39 -2.51
N LYS A 163 5.51 11.37 -3.12
CA LYS A 163 5.05 11.99 -4.36
C LYS A 163 4.90 10.97 -5.48
N GLN A 164 5.90 10.11 -5.72
CA GLN A 164 5.85 9.09 -6.77
C GLN A 164 4.71 8.09 -6.55
N THR A 165 4.50 7.66 -5.31
CA THR A 165 3.40 6.78 -4.94
C THR A 165 2.04 7.44 -5.24
N MET A 166 1.87 8.71 -4.84
CA MET A 166 0.62 9.42 -5.07
C MET A 166 0.37 9.74 -6.54
N ASP A 167 1.42 10.10 -7.31
CA ASP A 167 1.33 10.28 -8.76
C ASP A 167 0.93 8.98 -9.47
N TYR A 168 1.48 7.84 -9.04
CA TYR A 168 1.09 6.53 -9.55
C TYR A 168 -0.37 6.19 -9.24
N ILE A 169 -0.80 6.36 -7.99
CA ILE A 169 -2.19 6.10 -7.56
C ILE A 169 -3.14 7.00 -8.34
N LYS A 170 -2.84 8.28 -8.45
CA LYS A 170 -3.65 9.25 -9.21
C LYS A 170 -3.82 8.86 -10.66
N SER A 171 -2.75 8.39 -11.31
CA SER A 171 -2.77 8.10 -12.74
C SER A 171 -3.33 6.73 -13.09
N ASN A 172 -3.19 5.73 -12.21
CA ASN A 172 -3.49 4.34 -12.52
C ASN A 172 -4.70 3.77 -11.75
N VAL A 173 -5.04 4.37 -10.60
CA VAL A 173 -6.04 3.81 -9.69
C VAL A 173 -7.27 4.69 -9.59
N LEU A 174 -7.09 6.02 -9.45
CA LEU A 174 -8.20 6.93 -9.26
C LEU A 174 -9.02 7.11 -10.55
N LYS A 175 -10.34 7.04 -10.40
CA LYS A 175 -11.30 7.24 -11.51
C LYS A 175 -12.48 8.06 -11.02
N GLU A 176 -12.81 9.12 -11.77
CA GLU A 176 -14.06 9.84 -11.59
C GLU A 176 -15.20 9.09 -12.29
N HIS A 177 -16.29 8.92 -11.58
CA HIS A 177 -17.52 8.30 -12.08
C HIS A 177 -18.61 9.35 -12.17
N VAL A 178 -19.39 9.29 -13.26
CA VAL A 178 -20.54 10.17 -13.50
C VAL A 178 -21.78 9.31 -13.66
N ARG A 179 -22.71 9.40 -12.72
CA ARG A 179 -23.97 8.66 -12.72
C ARG A 179 -25.14 9.58 -13.02
N LYS A 180 -25.89 9.31 -14.09
CA LYS A 180 -27.14 9.99 -14.37
C LYS A 180 -28.27 9.33 -13.57
N ILE A 181 -28.93 10.11 -12.71
CA ILE A 181 -30.09 9.65 -11.95
C ILE A 181 -31.34 9.94 -12.77
N SER A 182 -32.16 8.91 -13.03
CA SER A 182 -33.42 9.09 -13.75
C SER A 182 -34.33 10.06 -13.00
N GLY A 183 -34.86 11.08 -13.71
CA GLY A 183 -35.72 12.11 -13.13
C GLY A 183 -34.99 13.30 -12.50
N ARG A 184 -33.63 13.36 -12.50
CA ARG A 184 -32.87 14.54 -12.14
C ARG A 184 -32.10 15.10 -13.34
N GLN A 185 -32.02 16.44 -13.44
CA GLN A 185 -31.26 17.10 -14.51
C GLN A 185 -29.76 17.02 -14.29
N GLU A 186 -29.32 16.96 -13.05
CA GLU A 186 -27.91 16.94 -12.64
C GLU A 186 -27.44 15.49 -12.50
N ALA A 187 -26.23 15.22 -13.01
CA ALA A 187 -25.53 13.95 -12.81
C ALA A 187 -24.76 13.98 -11.49
N GLU A 188 -24.81 12.90 -10.76
CA GLU A 188 -23.97 12.68 -9.59
C GLU A 188 -22.54 12.37 -10.04
N ARG A 189 -21.55 13.02 -9.40
CA ARG A 189 -20.13 12.79 -9.66
C ARG A 189 -19.47 12.34 -8.36
N PHE A 190 -18.68 11.29 -8.44
CA PHE A 190 -17.92 10.77 -7.32
C PHE A 190 -16.63 10.09 -7.80
N TRP A 191 -15.64 10.02 -6.92
CA TRP A 191 -14.42 9.27 -7.17
C TRP A 191 -14.55 7.86 -6.62
N ASN A 192 -13.92 6.87 -7.27
CA ASN A 192 -13.82 5.53 -6.69
C ASN A 192 -13.13 5.57 -5.32
N TYR A 193 -12.15 6.46 -5.15
CA TYR A 193 -11.51 6.80 -3.89
C TYR A 193 -11.19 8.29 -3.87
N PRO A 194 -11.44 9.02 -2.77
CA PRO A 194 -11.00 10.41 -2.66
C PRO A 194 -9.47 10.48 -2.49
N TYR A 195 -8.82 11.30 -3.32
CA TYR A 195 -7.36 11.49 -3.31
C TYR A 195 -6.83 11.83 -1.92
N ASP A 196 -7.43 12.82 -1.27
CA ASP A 196 -6.97 13.35 0.03
C ASP A 196 -6.99 12.28 1.14
N ALA A 197 -7.94 11.34 1.10
CA ALA A 197 -8.00 10.26 2.10
C ALA A 197 -6.85 9.26 1.92
N ILE A 198 -6.47 8.96 0.67
CA ILE A 198 -5.33 8.07 0.39
C ILE A 198 -4.03 8.78 0.73
N GLU A 199 -3.87 10.05 0.34
CA GLU A 199 -2.68 10.85 0.65
C GLU A 199 -2.42 10.91 2.14
N GLU A 200 -3.43 11.24 2.95
CA GLU A 200 -3.33 11.24 4.41
C GLU A 200 -2.94 9.87 4.97
N ALA A 201 -3.52 8.78 4.45
CA ALA A 201 -3.19 7.43 4.89
C ALA A 201 -1.75 7.02 4.52
N VAL A 202 -1.27 7.39 3.33
CA VAL A 202 0.11 7.13 2.88
C VAL A 202 1.10 7.95 3.69
N VAL A 203 0.86 9.25 3.88
CA VAL A 203 1.74 10.13 4.66
C VAL A 203 1.82 9.66 6.11
N ASN A 204 0.67 9.28 6.71
CA ASN A 204 0.65 8.73 8.07
C ASN A 204 1.43 7.42 8.17
N SER A 205 1.37 6.54 7.18
CA SER A 205 2.13 5.31 7.20
C SER A 205 3.64 5.58 7.20
N VAL A 206 4.12 6.52 6.38
CA VAL A 206 5.51 6.95 6.34
C VAL A 206 5.94 7.63 7.64
N TYR A 207 5.09 8.50 8.19
CA TYR A 207 5.37 9.25 9.41
C TYR A 207 5.47 8.35 10.64
N HIS A 208 4.62 7.31 10.72
CA HIS A 208 4.56 6.41 11.88
C HIS A 208 5.34 5.11 11.73
N ARG A 209 5.96 4.85 10.57
CA ARG A 209 6.80 3.67 10.35
C ARG A 209 7.99 3.62 11.33
N ASP A 210 8.36 2.42 11.75
CA ASP A 210 9.63 2.18 12.43
C ASP A 210 10.70 1.81 11.39
N TYR A 211 11.62 2.73 11.16
CA TYR A 211 12.69 2.58 10.18
C TYR A 211 13.82 1.63 10.64
N LEU A 212 13.73 1.10 11.87
CA LEU A 212 14.59 0.01 12.35
C LEU A 212 14.07 -1.37 11.94
N GLN A 213 12.78 -1.45 11.56
CA GLN A 213 12.19 -2.69 11.06
C GLN A 213 12.43 -2.80 9.55
N HIS A 214 12.75 -4.03 9.12
CA HIS A 214 13.07 -4.32 7.72
C HIS A 214 11.82 -4.72 6.91
N GLU A 215 10.69 -4.09 7.21
CA GLU A 215 9.43 -4.30 6.51
C GLU A 215 9.05 -3.03 5.73
N PRO A 216 8.76 -3.10 4.42
CA PRO A 216 8.29 -1.96 3.65
C PRO A 216 6.87 -1.53 4.08
N ILE A 217 6.43 -0.36 3.62
CA ILE A 217 5.01 -0.03 3.61
C ILE A 217 4.42 -0.73 2.40
N GLU A 218 3.40 -1.58 2.60
CA GLU A 218 2.69 -2.26 1.51
C GLU A 218 1.33 -1.60 1.26
N ILE A 219 1.08 -1.22 0.02
CA ILE A 219 -0.21 -0.74 -0.45
C ILE A 219 -0.78 -1.81 -1.36
N THR A 220 -1.82 -2.50 -0.92
CA THR A 220 -2.51 -3.52 -1.71
C THR A 220 -3.77 -2.94 -2.33
N ILE A 221 -3.91 -3.06 -3.64
CA ILE A 221 -5.06 -2.58 -4.42
C ILE A 221 -5.84 -3.79 -4.91
N GLU A 222 -7.10 -3.90 -4.49
CA GLU A 222 -8.03 -4.95 -4.87
C GLU A 222 -9.35 -4.36 -5.41
N PRO A 223 -10.20 -5.16 -6.07
CA PRO A 223 -11.52 -4.69 -6.53
C PRO A 223 -12.42 -4.14 -5.41
N SER A 224 -12.21 -4.61 -4.18
CA SER A 224 -12.99 -4.21 -2.99
C SER A 224 -12.48 -2.94 -2.31
N GLY A 225 -11.22 -2.56 -2.52
CA GLY A 225 -10.63 -1.43 -1.82
C GLY A 225 -9.11 -1.35 -1.92
N ILE A 226 -8.57 -0.36 -1.22
CA ILE A 226 -7.13 -0.15 -1.04
C ILE A 226 -6.81 -0.41 0.42
N SER A 227 -5.80 -1.27 0.67
CA SER A 227 -5.28 -1.52 2.02
C SER A 227 -3.85 -1.03 2.13
N ILE A 228 -3.52 -0.36 3.24
CA ILE A 228 -2.18 0.15 3.55
C ILE A 228 -1.71 -0.51 4.83
N LEU A 229 -0.68 -1.34 4.71
CA LEU A 229 -0.06 -2.06 5.83
C LEU A 229 1.21 -1.34 6.26
N ASN A 230 1.32 -1.04 7.54
CA ASN A 230 2.48 -0.42 8.17
C ASN A 230 2.96 -1.22 9.39
N CYS A 231 4.24 -1.19 9.65
CA CYS A 231 4.90 -1.81 10.79
C CYS A 231 5.70 -0.77 11.61
N PRO A 232 5.57 -0.81 12.94
CA PRO A 232 4.63 -1.52 13.75
C PRO A 232 3.29 -0.80 13.86
N GLY A 233 2.36 -1.38 14.61
CA GLY A 233 1.08 -0.78 14.94
C GLY A 233 1.17 0.46 15.82
N PRO A 234 0.02 1.08 16.14
CA PRO A 234 -0.06 2.27 16.96
C PRO A 234 0.46 2.02 18.39
N ASP A 235 0.84 3.11 19.08
CA ASP A 235 1.29 3.07 20.46
C ASP A 235 0.26 2.37 21.37
N ARG A 236 0.72 1.60 22.35
CA ARG A 236 -0.14 0.86 23.28
C ARG A 236 -1.01 1.75 24.18
N SER A 237 -0.78 3.06 24.21
CA SER A 237 -1.63 4.02 24.90
C SER A 237 -3.03 4.16 24.26
N PHE A 238 -3.20 3.68 23.01
CA PHE A 238 -4.51 3.57 22.38
C PHE A 238 -5.14 2.21 22.69
N SER A 239 -6.42 2.18 23.06
CA SER A 239 -7.15 0.92 23.12
C SER A 239 -7.38 0.37 21.71
N LYS A 240 -7.55 -0.95 21.58
CA LYS A 240 -7.86 -1.58 20.30
C LYS A 240 -9.22 -1.12 19.79
N GLU A 241 -10.17 -0.99 20.71
CA GLU A 241 -11.53 -0.53 20.45
C GLU A 241 -11.55 0.91 19.91
N ASP A 242 -10.69 1.81 20.42
CA ASP A 242 -10.60 3.19 19.92
C ASP A 242 -10.02 3.23 18.48
N ILE A 243 -9.07 2.35 18.18
CA ILE A 243 -8.50 2.22 16.84
C ILE A 243 -9.56 1.70 15.87
N GLU A 244 -10.26 0.61 16.22
CA GLU A 244 -11.27 -0.02 15.38
C GLU A 244 -12.50 0.88 15.14
N LYS A 245 -12.85 1.75 16.08
CA LYS A 245 -13.88 2.78 15.88
C LYS A 245 -13.50 3.77 14.76
N GLY A 246 -12.21 3.97 14.54
CA GLY A 246 -11.74 4.89 13.52
C GLY A 246 -12.16 6.33 13.75
N ASP A 247 -12.24 6.75 15.01
CA ASP A 247 -12.54 8.11 15.43
C ASP A 247 -11.24 8.85 15.83
N MET A 248 -11.34 9.92 16.61
CA MET A 248 -10.19 10.70 17.02
C MET A 248 -9.31 9.94 18.03
N LEU A 249 -8.05 9.70 17.67
CA LEU A 249 -7.04 9.14 18.55
C LEU A 249 -6.38 10.27 19.36
N LYS A 250 -6.53 10.27 20.69
CA LYS A 250 -6.14 11.37 21.59
C LYS A 250 -4.66 11.39 22.02
N SER A 251 -3.81 10.48 21.57
CA SER A 251 -2.40 10.47 21.93
C SER A 251 -1.55 11.18 20.87
N ARG A 252 -0.49 11.86 21.33
CA ARG A 252 0.47 12.58 20.48
C ARG A 252 1.87 11.95 20.54
N ARG A 253 1.96 10.63 20.59
CA ARG A 253 3.23 9.95 20.55
C ARG A 253 3.62 9.68 19.10
N TYR A 254 4.43 10.58 18.56
CA TYR A 254 4.96 10.47 17.20
C TYR A 254 6.32 9.75 17.24
N ARG A 255 6.48 8.74 16.37
CA ARG A 255 7.70 7.94 16.29
C ARG A 255 8.84 8.70 15.61
N ASN A 256 8.51 9.48 14.58
CA ASN A 256 9.44 10.27 13.79
C ASN A 256 9.00 11.73 13.78
N ARG A 257 9.13 12.39 14.93
CA ARG A 257 8.57 13.74 15.13
C ARG A 257 9.21 14.78 14.22
N ARG A 258 10.53 14.74 14.07
CA ARG A 258 11.26 15.71 13.24
C ARG A 258 10.93 15.53 11.76
N LEU A 259 10.76 14.27 11.31
CA LEU A 259 10.27 13.97 9.97
C LEU A 259 8.88 14.60 9.74
N GLY A 260 7.99 14.49 10.73
CA GLY A 260 6.67 15.11 10.66
C GLY A 260 6.73 16.64 10.55
N ASP A 261 7.69 17.31 11.21
CA ASP A 261 7.88 18.75 11.06
C ASP A 261 8.25 19.11 9.61
N PHE A 262 9.15 18.35 8.97
CA PHE A 262 9.51 18.54 7.55
C PHE A 262 8.34 18.25 6.60
N LEU A 263 7.57 17.20 6.86
CA LEU A 263 6.39 16.90 6.03
C LEU A 263 5.30 17.96 6.17
N LYS A 264 5.17 18.57 7.35
CA LYS A 264 4.26 19.68 7.58
C LYS A 264 4.69 20.94 6.83
N GLU A 265 5.98 21.27 6.80
CA GLU A 265 6.50 22.40 6.03
C GLU A 265 6.28 22.21 4.51
N LEU A 266 6.14 20.96 4.05
CA LEU A 266 5.77 20.62 2.67
C LEU A 266 4.26 20.53 2.44
N ASP A 267 3.43 20.91 3.42
CA ASP A 267 1.96 20.79 3.42
C ASP A 267 1.43 19.35 3.21
N LEU A 268 2.25 18.35 3.52
CA LEU A 268 1.88 16.94 3.39
C LEU A 268 1.16 16.38 4.64
N THR A 269 1.23 17.07 5.77
CA THR A 269 0.52 16.69 7.01
C THR A 269 0.25 17.91 7.90
N GLU A 270 -0.83 17.88 8.67
CA GLU A 270 -1.12 18.94 9.64
C GLU A 270 -0.42 18.76 10.99
N GLY A 271 -0.02 17.51 11.34
CA GLY A 271 0.70 17.20 12.58
C GLY A 271 -0.11 17.43 13.86
N ARG A 272 -1.46 17.37 13.81
CA ARG A 272 -2.38 17.67 14.93
C ARG A 272 -3.17 16.48 15.44
N SER A 273 -2.78 15.25 15.12
CA SER A 273 -3.55 14.01 15.40
C SER A 273 -4.92 13.99 14.70
N THR A 274 -5.01 14.61 13.55
CA THR A 274 -6.23 14.73 12.73
C THR A 274 -6.30 13.69 11.63
N GLY A 275 -5.27 12.86 11.42
CA GLY A 275 -5.16 11.95 10.28
C GLY A 275 -6.34 11.00 10.12
N VAL A 276 -6.71 10.24 11.17
CA VAL A 276 -7.88 9.34 11.12
C VAL A 276 -9.18 10.11 10.88
N PRO A 277 -9.50 11.19 11.62
CA PRO A 277 -10.65 12.05 11.32
C PRO A 277 -10.66 12.62 9.90
N THR A 278 -9.50 13.04 9.37
CA THR A 278 -9.39 13.60 8.00
C THR A 278 -9.73 12.53 6.96
N ILE A 279 -9.18 11.32 7.09
CA ILE A 279 -9.51 10.19 6.21
C ILE A 279 -11.02 9.94 6.20
N GLN A 280 -11.66 9.85 7.38
CA GLN A 280 -13.09 9.62 7.48
C GLN A 280 -13.94 10.76 6.90
N ALA A 281 -13.53 12.02 7.15
CA ALA A 281 -14.21 13.20 6.61
C ALA A 281 -14.17 13.22 5.08
N LYS A 282 -12.99 12.97 4.49
CA LYS A 282 -12.83 12.96 3.03
C LYS A 282 -13.60 11.81 2.35
N LEU A 283 -13.69 10.66 3.00
CA LEU A 283 -14.55 9.58 2.55
C LEU A 283 -16.03 9.96 2.61
N ALA A 284 -16.46 10.57 3.71
CA ALA A 284 -17.85 11.04 3.86
C ALA A 284 -18.20 12.14 2.84
N GLU A 285 -17.31 13.10 2.57
CA GLU A 285 -17.48 14.13 1.54
C GLU A 285 -17.67 13.51 0.13
N ASN A 286 -16.98 12.42 -0.17
CA ASN A 286 -17.12 11.69 -1.44
C ASN A 286 -18.37 10.76 -1.47
N GLY A 287 -19.06 10.55 -0.35
CA GLY A 287 -20.13 9.56 -0.23
C GLY A 287 -19.64 8.11 -0.16
N SER A 288 -18.37 7.90 0.16
CA SER A 288 -17.74 6.58 0.28
C SER A 288 -18.00 5.93 1.64
N PRO A 289 -17.93 4.60 1.74
CA PRO A 289 -17.93 3.90 3.03
C PRO A 289 -16.76 4.36 3.90
N ARG A 290 -16.91 4.19 5.23
CA ARG A 290 -15.87 4.52 6.19
C ARG A 290 -14.62 3.65 6.00
N ALA A 291 -13.45 4.23 6.22
CA ALA A 291 -12.22 3.46 6.34
C ALA A 291 -12.25 2.57 7.59
N ILE A 292 -11.61 1.40 7.47
CA ILE A 292 -11.46 0.42 8.55
C ILE A 292 -10.01 0.47 9.02
N PHE A 293 -9.81 0.49 10.34
CA PHE A 293 -8.50 0.52 10.97
C PHE A 293 -8.35 -0.72 11.85
N GLU A 294 -7.30 -1.47 11.61
CA GLU A 294 -7.05 -2.74 12.28
C GLU A 294 -5.61 -2.80 12.81
N THR A 295 -5.43 -3.48 13.91
CA THR A 295 -4.10 -3.75 14.48
C THR A 295 -4.10 -5.09 15.19
N THR A 296 -2.96 -5.74 15.21
CA THR A 296 -2.74 -6.98 15.97
C THR A 296 -2.69 -6.71 17.47
N ASP A 297 -2.97 -7.72 18.31
CA ASP A 297 -2.97 -7.56 19.78
C ASP A 297 -1.57 -7.21 20.33
N ASP A 298 -0.53 -7.71 19.67
CA ASP A 298 0.87 -7.41 19.96
C ASP A 298 1.35 -6.06 19.39
N ARG A 299 0.51 -5.37 18.60
CA ARG A 299 0.82 -4.09 17.93
C ARG A 299 1.98 -4.18 16.93
N LEU A 300 2.15 -5.31 16.27
CA LEU A 300 3.18 -5.46 15.24
C LEU A 300 2.80 -4.84 13.91
N THR A 301 1.51 -4.71 13.63
CA THR A 301 1.03 -4.14 12.36
C THR A 301 -0.11 -3.15 12.56
N PHE A 302 -0.24 -2.25 11.61
CA PHE A 302 -1.40 -1.37 11.44
C PHE A 302 -1.89 -1.44 10.00
N LEU A 303 -3.15 -1.81 9.83
CA LEU A 303 -3.80 -1.91 8.53
C LEU A 303 -4.89 -0.85 8.43
N VAL A 304 -4.82 -0.06 7.37
CA VAL A 304 -5.86 0.90 6.99
C VAL A 304 -6.50 0.39 5.71
N THR A 305 -7.79 0.10 5.73
CA THR A 305 -8.56 -0.31 4.55
C THR A 305 -9.51 0.79 4.14
N ILE A 306 -9.35 1.29 2.92
CA ILE A 306 -10.22 2.28 2.27
C ILE A 306 -11.08 1.53 1.26
N PRO A 307 -12.38 1.29 1.55
CA PRO A 307 -13.28 0.60 0.63
C PRO A 307 -13.52 1.44 -0.64
N ILE A 308 -13.79 0.74 -1.74
CA ILE A 308 -14.24 1.40 -2.96
C ILE A 308 -15.60 2.06 -2.74
N HIS A 309 -15.87 3.17 -3.42
CA HIS A 309 -17.18 3.83 -3.38
C HIS A 309 -18.29 2.88 -3.85
N ASP A 310 -19.42 2.81 -3.11
CA ASP A 310 -20.52 1.87 -3.37
C ASP A 310 -21.08 1.98 -4.78
N GLY A 311 -21.16 3.19 -5.34
CA GLY A 311 -21.56 3.43 -6.72
C GLY A 311 -20.70 2.74 -7.78
N CYS A 312 -19.48 2.30 -7.45
CA CYS A 312 -18.64 1.51 -8.34
C CYS A 312 -19.07 0.03 -8.37
N ASN A 313 -19.60 -0.49 -7.26
CA ASN A 313 -20.11 -1.85 -7.14
C ASN A 313 -21.46 -1.99 -7.86
N GLU A 314 -22.34 -0.98 -7.76
CA GLU A 314 -23.63 -0.95 -8.47
C GLU A 314 -23.45 -0.89 -9.99
N SER A 315 -22.36 -0.30 -10.51
CA SER A 315 -22.07 -0.32 -11.94
C SER A 315 -21.58 -1.69 -12.43
N SER A 316 -21.04 -2.53 -11.56
CA SER A 316 -20.80 -3.96 -11.83
C SER A 316 -22.09 -4.78 -11.75
N GLU A 317 -23.05 -4.41 -10.90
CA GLU A 317 -24.38 -5.03 -10.85
C GLU A 317 -25.30 -4.51 -11.97
N THR A 318 -25.16 -3.25 -12.44
CA THR A 318 -25.86 -2.78 -13.66
C THR A 318 -25.20 -3.25 -14.94
N SER A 319 -23.92 -3.60 -14.96
CA SER A 319 -23.32 -4.44 -16.01
C SER A 319 -23.70 -5.91 -15.84
N ASP A 320 -24.04 -6.37 -14.63
CA ASP A 320 -24.69 -7.64 -14.33
C ASP A 320 -26.21 -7.60 -14.47
N ASN A 321 -26.90 -6.44 -14.42
CA ASN A 321 -28.28 -6.29 -14.91
C ASN A 321 -28.38 -6.20 -16.45
N SER A 322 -27.27 -5.91 -17.14
CA SER A 322 -27.09 -6.35 -18.53
C SER A 322 -26.79 -7.85 -18.57
N SER A 323 -26.45 -8.51 -17.47
CA SER A 323 -26.35 -9.95 -17.27
C SER A 323 -27.64 -10.57 -16.66
N GLU A 324 -28.63 -9.80 -16.20
CA GLU A 324 -30.03 -10.29 -16.12
C GLU A 324 -30.68 -10.31 -17.50
N ARG A 325 -30.35 -9.41 -18.39
CA ARG A 325 -30.46 -9.69 -19.84
C ARG A 325 -29.55 -10.81 -20.28
N GLY A 326 -28.45 -11.10 -19.59
CA GLY A 326 -27.53 -12.23 -19.73
C GLY A 326 -28.02 -13.49 -19.04
N LYS A 327 -28.80 -13.46 -17.97
CA LYS A 327 -29.49 -14.62 -17.38
C LYS A 327 -30.71 -15.01 -18.24
N MET A 328 -31.47 -14.06 -18.72
CA MET A 328 -32.42 -14.31 -19.80
C MET A 328 -31.72 -14.75 -21.10
N GLY A 329 -30.50 -14.28 -21.36
CA GLY A 329 -29.64 -14.68 -22.46
C GLY A 329 -28.94 -16.04 -22.21
N SER A 330 -28.75 -16.48 -20.97
CA SER A 330 -28.18 -17.76 -20.62
C SER A 330 -29.26 -18.84 -20.54
N GLU A 331 -30.46 -18.54 -20.12
CA GLU A 331 -31.64 -19.39 -20.27
C GLU A 331 -32.01 -19.52 -21.74
N ARG A 332 -32.10 -18.46 -22.52
CA ARG A 332 -32.21 -18.49 -23.97
C ARG A 332 -31.03 -19.15 -24.66
N SER A 333 -29.80 -19.09 -24.10
CA SER A 333 -28.62 -19.77 -24.63
C SER A 333 -28.60 -21.26 -24.30
N SER A 334 -29.20 -21.69 -23.18
CA SER A 334 -29.39 -23.10 -22.85
C SER A 334 -30.57 -23.66 -23.65
N GLU A 335 -31.69 -23.00 -23.72
CA GLU A 335 -32.83 -23.35 -24.59
C GLU A 335 -32.40 -23.45 -26.06
N THR A 336 -31.61 -22.52 -26.58
CA THR A 336 -31.09 -22.57 -27.95
C THR A 336 -30.11 -23.69 -28.17
N LYS A 337 -29.34 -24.11 -27.18
CA LYS A 337 -28.44 -25.29 -27.23
C LYS A 337 -29.28 -26.58 -27.30
N ASP A 338 -30.31 -26.66 -26.48
CA ASP A 338 -31.19 -27.81 -26.44
C ASP A 338 -32.02 -27.90 -27.76
N GLN A 339 -32.48 -26.78 -28.30
CA GLN A 339 -33.08 -26.71 -29.64
C GLN A 339 -32.12 -27.18 -30.75
N ILE A 340 -30.84 -26.79 -30.70
CA ILE A 340 -29.82 -27.27 -31.65
C ILE A 340 -29.63 -28.78 -31.53
N LEU A 341 -29.60 -29.35 -30.31
CA LEU A 341 -29.48 -30.76 -30.06
C LEU A 341 -30.72 -31.52 -30.58
N ASP A 342 -31.91 -30.97 -30.41
CA ASP A 342 -33.14 -31.60 -30.89
C ASP A 342 -33.23 -31.57 -32.42
N ILE A 343 -32.80 -30.50 -33.05
CA ILE A 343 -32.70 -30.46 -34.53
C ILE A 343 -31.67 -31.49 -35.04
N ILE A 344 -30.51 -31.60 -34.39
CA ILE A 344 -29.51 -32.59 -34.75
C ILE A 344 -30.00 -34.02 -34.51
N LYS A 345 -30.86 -34.28 -33.50
CA LYS A 345 -31.52 -35.57 -33.30
C LYS A 345 -32.47 -35.94 -34.45
N GLN A 346 -33.22 -34.95 -34.98
CA GLN A 346 -34.17 -35.14 -36.07
C GLN A 346 -33.46 -35.34 -37.41
N ASP A 347 -32.41 -34.55 -37.68
CA ASP A 347 -31.60 -34.71 -38.89
C ASP A 347 -30.09 -34.64 -38.55
N PRO A 348 -29.42 -35.81 -38.38
CA PRO A 348 -27.99 -35.85 -38.12
C PRO A 348 -27.09 -35.29 -39.22
N ARG A 349 -27.61 -35.07 -40.43
CA ARG A 349 -26.84 -34.54 -41.57
C ARG A 349 -26.99 -33.05 -41.77
N ILE A 350 -27.82 -32.39 -40.98
CA ILE A 350 -28.11 -30.96 -41.06
C ILE A 350 -26.85 -30.09 -40.94
N THR A 351 -26.80 -29.05 -41.77
CA THR A 351 -25.69 -28.10 -41.78
C THR A 351 -25.91 -26.96 -40.76
N ALA A 352 -24.85 -26.28 -40.34
CA ALA A 352 -24.97 -25.11 -39.47
C ALA A 352 -25.80 -23.97 -40.11
N ALA A 353 -25.80 -23.86 -41.44
CA ALA A 353 -26.59 -22.86 -42.15
C ALA A 353 -28.09 -23.19 -42.12
N GLU A 354 -28.47 -24.45 -42.26
CA GLU A 354 -29.85 -24.90 -42.16
C GLU A 354 -30.41 -24.79 -40.75
N ILE A 355 -29.61 -25.12 -39.72
CA ILE A 355 -29.96 -24.88 -38.30
C ILE A 355 -30.17 -23.36 -38.06
N ALA A 356 -29.34 -22.53 -38.68
CA ALA A 356 -29.43 -21.08 -38.54
C ALA A 356 -30.75 -20.53 -39.15
N MET A 357 -31.16 -21.08 -40.28
CA MET A 357 -32.46 -20.75 -40.89
C MET A 357 -33.66 -21.17 -40.02
N GLN A 358 -33.62 -22.40 -39.48
CA GLN A 358 -34.71 -22.91 -38.64
C GLN A 358 -34.86 -22.15 -37.32
N LEU A 359 -33.74 -21.69 -36.73
CA LEU A 359 -33.74 -20.95 -35.47
C LEU A 359 -33.77 -19.44 -35.65
N ASN A 360 -33.88 -18.95 -36.89
CA ASN A 360 -33.82 -17.52 -37.22
C ASN A 360 -32.62 -16.80 -36.64
N MET A 361 -31.43 -17.45 -36.76
CA MET A 361 -30.17 -17.00 -36.22
C MET A 361 -29.12 -16.80 -37.30
N SER A 362 -28.03 -16.07 -36.99
CA SER A 362 -26.88 -15.99 -37.90
C SER A 362 -26.08 -17.30 -37.91
N SER A 363 -25.63 -17.74 -39.10
CA SER A 363 -24.80 -18.95 -39.26
C SER A 363 -23.59 -18.95 -38.34
N ARG A 364 -22.92 -17.81 -38.18
CA ARG A 364 -21.79 -17.61 -37.27
C ARG A 364 -22.15 -17.84 -35.80
N GLY A 365 -23.38 -17.46 -35.40
CA GLY A 365 -23.91 -17.69 -34.05
C GLY A 365 -24.19 -19.15 -33.78
N VAL A 366 -24.69 -19.91 -34.77
CA VAL A 366 -24.91 -21.36 -34.66
C VAL A 366 -23.60 -22.13 -34.67
N GLU A 367 -22.64 -21.77 -35.53
CA GLU A 367 -21.31 -22.39 -35.57
C GLU A 367 -20.57 -22.26 -34.21
N LYS A 368 -20.67 -21.08 -33.59
CA LYS A 368 -20.06 -20.87 -32.24
C LYS A 368 -20.72 -21.76 -31.19
N ARG A 369 -22.04 -22.00 -31.27
CA ARG A 369 -22.77 -22.90 -30.33
C ARG A 369 -22.47 -24.37 -30.58
N ILE A 370 -22.42 -24.79 -31.84
CA ILE A 370 -22.00 -26.14 -32.24
C ILE A 370 -20.57 -26.43 -31.76
N ARG A 371 -19.66 -25.48 -31.90
CA ARG A 371 -18.29 -25.60 -31.40
C ARG A 371 -18.28 -25.83 -29.89
N LYS A 372 -19.03 -25.03 -29.11
CA LYS A 372 -19.14 -25.21 -27.65
C LYS A 372 -19.76 -26.55 -27.25
N LEU A 373 -20.77 -27.05 -27.98
CA LEU A 373 -21.37 -28.37 -27.74
C LEU A 373 -20.37 -29.49 -28.03
N ARG A 374 -19.51 -29.31 -29.02
CA ARG A 374 -18.44 -30.27 -29.35
C ARG A 374 -17.31 -30.23 -28.31
N GLU A 375 -16.89 -29.04 -27.87
CA GLU A 375 -15.89 -28.86 -26.81
C GLU A 375 -16.39 -29.43 -25.48
N ALA A 376 -17.69 -29.34 -25.20
CA ALA A 376 -18.34 -29.93 -24.04
C ALA A 376 -18.62 -31.45 -24.18
N GLY A 377 -18.17 -32.09 -25.25
CA GLY A 377 -18.36 -33.54 -25.49
C GLY A 377 -19.79 -34.00 -25.79
N LYS A 378 -20.77 -33.07 -25.91
CA LYS A 378 -22.19 -33.42 -26.12
C LYS A 378 -22.50 -33.87 -27.54
N ILE A 379 -21.73 -33.45 -28.55
CA ILE A 379 -21.86 -33.85 -29.94
C ILE A 379 -20.50 -34.16 -30.56
N LYS A 380 -20.46 -35.12 -31.46
CA LYS A 380 -19.26 -35.50 -32.24
C LYS A 380 -19.61 -35.57 -33.71
N ARG A 381 -18.72 -35.07 -34.58
CA ARG A 381 -18.92 -35.21 -36.05
C ARG A 381 -18.32 -36.52 -36.53
N ILE A 382 -19.07 -37.29 -37.27
CA ILE A 382 -18.63 -38.56 -37.89
C ILE A 382 -18.60 -38.35 -39.41
N GLY A 383 -17.43 -38.62 -40.02
CA GLY A 383 -17.22 -38.48 -41.47
C GLY A 383 -16.42 -37.22 -41.85
N GLY A 384 -16.17 -37.04 -43.15
CA GLY A 384 -15.36 -35.96 -43.71
C GLY A 384 -16.05 -34.62 -43.77
N ARG A 385 -15.28 -33.60 -44.24
CA ARG A 385 -15.72 -32.19 -44.31
C ARG A 385 -16.96 -31.99 -45.21
N PHE A 386 -17.17 -32.84 -46.19
CA PHE A 386 -18.33 -32.89 -47.09
C PHE A 386 -19.05 -34.22 -46.87
N GLY A 387 -20.29 -34.22 -46.35
CA GLY A 387 -21.11 -35.38 -46.14
C GLY A 387 -21.02 -36.09 -44.78
N GLY A 388 -20.40 -35.47 -43.75
CA GLY A 388 -20.38 -36.01 -42.38
C GLY A 388 -21.68 -35.76 -41.63
N SER A 389 -21.99 -36.62 -40.65
CA SER A 389 -23.16 -36.50 -39.78
C SER A 389 -22.77 -36.16 -38.32
N TRP A 390 -23.67 -35.59 -37.56
CA TRP A 390 -23.54 -35.33 -36.15
C TRP A 390 -24.03 -36.51 -35.34
N LYS A 391 -23.27 -36.91 -34.29
CA LYS A 391 -23.69 -37.90 -33.31
C LYS A 391 -23.75 -37.24 -31.95
N ILE A 392 -24.89 -37.39 -31.27
CA ILE A 392 -25.04 -36.95 -29.87
C ILE A 392 -24.40 -37.99 -28.96
N VAL A 393 -23.62 -37.53 -28.01
CA VAL A 393 -22.95 -38.36 -27.00
C VAL A 393 -23.74 -38.18 -25.70
N ASN A 394 -24.54 -39.18 -25.32
CA ASN A 394 -25.19 -39.22 -24.01
C ASN A 394 -24.14 -39.57 -22.94
N LEU A 395 -23.99 -38.72 -21.94
CA LEU A 395 -23.14 -38.98 -20.77
C LEU A 395 -23.88 -39.72 -19.63
N ASP A 396 -25.00 -40.35 -19.93
CA ASP A 396 -25.71 -41.21 -18.96
C ASP A 396 -25.51 -42.67 -19.38
N ASN A 397 -24.41 -43.26 -18.91
CA ASN A 397 -24.21 -44.69 -18.62
C ASN A 397 -22.71 -44.97 -18.40
N GLU A 398 -22.26 -44.79 -17.15
CA GLU A 398 -21.44 -45.75 -16.41
C GLU A 398 -21.46 -45.36 -14.93
#